data_366b753f9a5bc22898124fafcb6fa262
#
_entry.id   366b753f9a5bc22898124fafcb6fa262
#
_cell.length_a   1.000
_cell.length_b   1.000
_cell.length_c   1.000
_cell.angle_alpha   90.00
_cell.angle_beta   90.00
_cell.angle_gamma   90.00
#
_symmetry.space_group_name_H-M   'P 1'
#
loop_
_entity.id
_entity.type
_entity.pdbx_description
1 polymer ?
#
loop_
_entity_poly.entity_id
_entity_poly.type
_entity_poly.pdbx_seq_one_letter_code
_entity_poly.pdbx_strand_id
1 'polypeptide(L)'
;MTVEELRDRHVQLLRDRRVVDHLDPPAHPGGDTAARYHTWTQVAAEPPSALLARLVDVRVRPAAYRPAHLREQQHTLDALQPEVLHLARTAGWETTIPVLAGVFPTGTLDALSVPVPGRGVLVLVNTSLLDLLGTVLKIMTGALPDYGAPALLSTDQATYALAEAVNAHLYGNGAVQARRLPELSGQRAALVSLMARRGTQFTLAHEVGHVLSGHLRHARRLTDPHTPVGALDAQSVGWPREHEADRVAATIMLRTLDGLGHRELEAHEPYVVGAVLLVLFLHEVTDRLADQLGLTVPFAGNHPPPVRRIQTLVEHLAGHVRTPRALDLAAEVATWLEDRLDGVREWFRLVDDSLLGGSTPGG
;
A
#
# COMPACT_ATOMS: atom_id res chain seq x y z
N MET A 1 -7.22 28.86 -11.49
CA MET A 1 -7.29 27.99 -10.29
C MET A 1 -6.08 27.10 -10.28
N THR A 2 -5.30 27.09 -9.25
CA THR A 2 -3.94 26.59 -9.24
C THR A 2 -3.81 25.30 -8.41
N VAL A 3 -2.84 24.48 -8.77
CA VAL A 3 -2.41 23.31 -7.96
C VAL A 3 -2.05 23.74 -6.53
N GLU A 4 -1.63 24.99 -6.34
CA GLU A 4 -1.28 25.59 -5.06
C GLU A 4 -2.47 25.64 -4.09
N GLU A 5 -3.67 25.99 -4.57
CA GLU A 5 -4.89 25.97 -3.73
C GLU A 5 -5.31 24.56 -3.30
N LEU A 6 -5.01 23.53 -4.12
CA LEU A 6 -5.21 22.13 -3.72
C LEU A 6 -4.17 21.71 -2.68
N ARG A 7 -2.92 22.17 -2.81
CA ARG A 7 -1.87 21.91 -1.82
C ARG A 7 -2.19 22.51 -0.47
N ASP A 8 -2.68 23.76 -0.43
CA ASP A 8 -3.15 24.40 0.80
C ASP A 8 -4.28 23.61 1.45
N ARG A 9 -5.22 23.10 0.64
CA ARG A 9 -6.30 22.27 1.17
C ARG A 9 -5.81 20.93 1.71
N HIS A 10 -4.85 20.29 1.05
CA HIS A 10 -4.20 19.07 1.55
C HIS A 10 -3.52 19.33 2.90
N VAL A 11 -2.72 20.40 2.99
CA VAL A 11 -2.07 20.80 4.25
C VAL A 11 -3.10 21.07 5.33
N GLN A 12 -4.23 21.72 4.99
CA GLN A 12 -5.30 21.96 5.96
C GLN A 12 -5.95 20.67 6.45
N LEU A 13 -6.20 19.70 5.56
CA LEU A 13 -6.71 18.37 5.95
C LEU A 13 -5.75 17.65 6.90
N LEU A 14 -4.45 17.72 6.63
CA LEU A 14 -3.44 17.14 7.51
C LEU A 14 -3.43 17.84 8.88
N ARG A 15 -3.58 19.19 8.93
CA ARG A 15 -3.68 19.98 10.17
C ARG A 15 -4.92 19.59 10.96
N ASP A 16 -6.08 19.56 10.33
CA ASP A 16 -7.36 19.22 10.97
C ASP A 16 -7.31 17.82 11.60
N ARG A 17 -6.46 16.94 11.08
CA ARG A 17 -6.20 15.59 11.60
C ARG A 17 -5.06 15.51 12.62
N ARG A 18 -4.49 16.64 13.04
CA ARG A 18 -3.31 16.74 13.94
C ARG A 18 -2.06 16.01 13.42
N VAL A 19 -1.99 15.76 12.10
CA VAL A 19 -0.84 15.11 11.47
C VAL A 19 0.28 16.10 11.22
N VAL A 20 -0.04 17.37 11.06
CA VAL A 20 0.91 18.44 10.70
C VAL A 20 1.76 18.89 11.87
N ASP A 21 1.29 18.75 13.10
CA ASP A 21 2.15 18.97 14.29
C ASP A 21 3.39 18.06 14.26
N HIS A 22 3.34 17.00 13.46
CA HIS A 22 4.44 16.09 13.20
C HIS A 22 5.23 16.39 11.92
N LEU A 23 4.78 17.32 11.06
CA LEU A 23 5.47 17.69 9.81
C LEU A 23 6.40 18.87 9.98
N ASP A 24 6.21 19.71 11.00
CA ASP A 24 7.15 20.78 11.34
C ASP A 24 8.44 20.16 11.89
N PRO A 25 9.61 20.64 11.46
CA PRO A 25 10.87 20.14 11.98
C PRO A 25 10.88 20.36 13.50
N PRO A 26 11.29 19.37 14.32
CA PRO A 26 11.37 19.54 15.75
C PRO A 26 12.33 20.71 16.04
N ALA A 27 11.90 21.64 16.89
CA ALA A 27 12.65 22.83 17.25
C ALA A 27 13.98 22.55 17.99
N HIS A 28 14.30 21.26 18.25
CA HIS A 28 15.56 20.85 18.85
C HIS A 28 16.11 19.57 18.21
N PRO A 29 17.36 19.62 17.70
CA PRO A 29 18.12 18.44 17.29
C PRO A 29 18.79 17.79 18.51
N GLY A 30 18.04 17.33 19.49
CA GLY A 30 18.60 16.87 20.76
C GLY A 30 17.83 15.74 21.42
N GLY A 31 17.44 14.76 20.65
CA GLY A 31 16.86 13.52 21.17
C GLY A 31 17.34 12.36 20.33
N ASP A 32 18.60 12.01 20.52
CA ASP A 32 19.18 10.79 19.99
C ASP A 32 18.60 9.58 20.76
N THR A 33 17.34 9.31 20.54
CA THR A 33 16.85 7.95 20.74
C THR A 33 17.35 7.16 19.53
N ALA A 34 18.63 6.80 19.57
CA ALA A 34 19.15 5.67 18.85
C ALA A 34 18.33 4.47 19.29
N ALA A 35 17.19 4.28 18.66
CA ALA A 35 16.46 3.04 18.74
C ALA A 35 17.48 1.98 18.34
N ARG A 36 17.87 1.13 19.28
CA ARG A 36 18.83 0.05 19.05
C ARG A 36 18.25 -0.79 17.94
N TYR A 37 18.75 -0.55 16.73
CA TYR A 37 18.39 -1.34 15.56
C TYR A 37 18.95 -2.74 15.79
N HIS A 38 18.11 -3.68 16.16
CA HIS A 38 18.51 -5.08 16.04
C HIS A 38 18.66 -5.36 14.54
N THR A 39 19.81 -5.84 14.16
CA THR A 39 20.01 -6.33 12.78
C THR A 39 19.08 -7.50 12.54
N TRP A 40 18.69 -7.76 11.28
CA TRP A 40 17.87 -8.92 10.95
C TRP A 40 18.46 -10.23 11.47
N THR A 41 19.79 -10.38 11.43
CA THR A 41 20.50 -11.53 11.97
C THR A 41 20.21 -11.76 13.44
N GLN A 42 20.06 -10.68 14.25
CA GLN A 42 19.68 -10.79 15.65
C GLN A 42 18.22 -11.21 15.81
N VAL A 43 17.32 -10.67 14.99
CA VAL A 43 15.88 -11.06 14.99
C VAL A 43 15.72 -12.52 14.57
N ALA A 44 16.45 -12.97 13.54
CA ALA A 44 16.39 -14.34 13.03
C ALA A 44 16.86 -15.39 14.03
N ALA A 45 17.69 -14.98 15.01
CA ALA A 45 18.19 -15.84 16.09
C ALA A 45 17.30 -15.81 17.35
N GLU A 46 16.25 -15.00 17.37
CA GLU A 46 15.37 -14.89 18.54
C GLU A 46 14.46 -16.12 18.70
N PRO A 47 14.20 -16.53 19.95
CA PRO A 47 13.25 -17.61 20.21
C PRO A 47 11.82 -17.18 19.85
N PRO A 48 10.92 -18.13 19.49
CA PRO A 48 9.52 -17.83 19.15
C PRO A 48 8.78 -16.98 20.18
N SER A 49 9.09 -17.16 21.48
CA SER A 49 8.49 -16.36 22.55
C SER A 49 8.83 -14.87 22.48
N ALA A 50 10.06 -14.52 22.08
CA ALA A 50 10.44 -13.12 21.89
C ALA A 50 9.80 -12.51 20.63
N LEU A 51 9.66 -13.30 19.57
CA LEU A 51 8.94 -12.92 18.36
C LEU A 51 7.46 -12.67 18.66
N LEU A 52 6.83 -13.56 19.44
CA LEU A 52 5.45 -13.41 19.88
C LEU A 52 5.27 -12.14 20.72
N ALA A 53 6.16 -11.89 21.69
CA ALA A 53 6.08 -10.70 22.54
C ALA A 53 6.12 -9.40 21.73
N ARG A 54 6.82 -9.38 20.59
CA ARG A 54 6.82 -8.22 19.68
C ARG A 54 5.51 -8.01 18.96
N LEU A 55 4.89 -9.07 18.46
CA LEU A 55 3.57 -8.98 17.85
C LEU A 55 2.54 -8.44 18.83
N VAL A 56 2.59 -8.89 20.08
CA VAL A 56 1.76 -8.37 21.17
C VAL A 56 2.04 -6.88 21.42
N ASP A 57 3.32 -6.49 21.49
CA ASP A 57 3.70 -5.08 21.74
C ASP A 57 3.17 -4.14 20.65
N VAL A 58 3.20 -4.56 19.38
CA VAL A 58 2.63 -3.77 18.27
C VAL A 58 1.14 -3.53 18.46
N ARG A 59 0.36 -4.52 18.93
CA ARG A 59 -1.07 -4.36 19.19
C ARG A 59 -1.36 -3.44 20.38
N VAL A 60 -0.54 -3.50 21.40
CA VAL A 60 -0.71 -2.72 22.65
C VAL A 60 -0.17 -1.30 22.51
N ARG A 61 0.88 -1.12 21.72
CA ARG A 61 1.59 0.15 21.56
C ARG A 61 1.83 0.46 20.08
N PRO A 62 0.79 0.84 19.35
CA PRO A 62 0.94 1.15 17.93
C PRO A 62 1.95 2.27 17.69
N ALA A 63 2.79 2.09 16.69
CA ALA A 63 3.78 3.09 16.32
C ALA A 63 3.12 4.30 15.65
N ALA A 64 3.64 5.50 15.93
CA ALA A 64 3.25 6.70 15.23
C ALA A 64 4.04 6.89 13.93
N TYR A 65 3.44 7.52 12.92
CA TYR A 65 4.13 7.92 11.72
C TYR A 65 5.20 8.97 12.02
N ARG A 66 6.36 8.82 11.38
CA ARG A 66 7.45 9.79 11.53
C ARG A 66 7.31 10.90 10.48
N PRO A 67 7.48 12.17 10.87
CA PRO A 67 7.38 13.29 9.92
C PRO A 67 8.31 13.15 8.71
N ALA A 68 9.54 12.68 8.93
CA ALA A 68 10.51 12.46 7.87
C ALA A 68 10.02 11.42 6.85
N HIS A 69 9.39 10.34 7.32
CA HIS A 69 8.83 9.29 6.48
C HIS A 69 7.64 9.79 5.64
N LEU A 70 6.75 10.57 6.26
CA LEU A 70 5.63 11.18 5.53
C LEU A 70 6.12 12.14 4.43
N ARG A 71 7.20 12.90 4.70
CA ARG A 71 7.81 13.77 3.68
C ARG A 71 8.41 12.97 2.52
N GLU A 72 9.09 11.87 2.81
CA GLU A 72 9.66 10.99 1.80
C GLU A 72 8.56 10.38 0.90
N GLN A 73 7.49 9.91 1.49
CA GLN A 73 6.34 9.39 0.74
C GLN A 73 5.67 10.49 -0.08
N GLN A 74 5.49 11.70 0.48
CA GLN A 74 4.95 12.84 -0.27
C GLN A 74 5.84 13.17 -1.49
N HIS A 75 7.15 13.19 -1.30
CA HIS A 75 8.10 13.43 -2.39
C HIS A 75 7.98 12.38 -3.50
N THR A 76 7.73 11.12 -3.13
CA THR A 76 7.45 10.04 -4.08
C THR A 76 6.18 10.32 -4.87
N LEU A 77 5.09 10.72 -4.22
CA LEU A 77 3.83 11.05 -4.90
C LEU A 77 3.97 12.27 -5.81
N ASP A 78 4.68 13.31 -5.36
CA ASP A 78 4.96 14.51 -6.16
C ASP A 78 5.73 14.19 -7.46
N ALA A 79 6.62 13.20 -7.42
CA ALA A 79 7.34 12.73 -8.59
C ALA A 79 6.49 11.85 -9.52
N LEU A 80 5.62 11.00 -8.96
CA LEU A 80 4.83 10.03 -9.74
C LEU A 80 3.58 10.63 -10.38
N GLN A 81 2.95 11.61 -9.74
CA GLN A 81 1.71 12.20 -10.24
C GLN A 81 1.82 12.76 -11.67
N PRO A 82 2.82 13.59 -12.01
CA PRO A 82 2.95 14.11 -13.37
C PRO A 82 3.20 13.00 -14.41
N GLU A 83 3.89 11.92 -14.03
CA GLU A 83 4.08 10.75 -14.89
C GLU A 83 2.76 10.04 -15.18
N VAL A 84 1.95 9.77 -14.15
CA VAL A 84 0.65 9.12 -14.31
C VAL A 84 -0.27 9.96 -15.19
N LEU A 85 -0.32 11.27 -14.98
CA LEU A 85 -1.11 12.18 -15.81
C LEU A 85 -0.59 12.26 -17.25
N HIS A 86 0.72 12.16 -17.47
CA HIS A 86 1.30 12.07 -18.79
C HIS A 86 0.92 10.75 -19.50
N LEU A 87 1.05 9.62 -18.83
CA LEU A 87 0.67 8.30 -19.33
C LEU A 87 -0.84 8.22 -19.63
N ALA A 88 -1.68 8.83 -18.80
CA ALA A 88 -3.11 8.93 -19.06
C ALA A 88 -3.38 9.67 -20.38
N ARG A 89 -2.71 10.81 -20.61
CA ARG A 89 -2.84 11.57 -21.86
C ARG A 89 -2.37 10.77 -23.09
N THR A 90 -1.27 10.02 -22.98
CA THR A 90 -0.80 9.15 -24.07
C THR A 90 -1.75 7.99 -24.35
N ALA A 91 -2.53 7.58 -23.34
CA ALA A 91 -3.61 6.60 -23.48
C ALA A 91 -4.93 7.19 -24.02
N GLY A 92 -4.96 8.51 -24.32
CA GLY A 92 -6.15 9.18 -24.86
C GLY A 92 -7.09 9.75 -23.81
N TRP A 93 -6.70 9.76 -22.52
CA TRP A 93 -7.50 10.36 -21.44
C TRP A 93 -6.94 11.71 -20.99
N GLU A 94 -7.76 12.72 -21.08
CA GLU A 94 -7.41 14.07 -20.63
C GLU A 94 -8.36 14.53 -19.52
N THR A 95 -7.82 15.24 -18.55
CA THR A 95 -8.59 15.97 -17.57
C THR A 95 -8.26 17.46 -17.61
N THR A 96 -9.29 18.29 -17.62
CA THR A 96 -9.16 19.74 -17.44
C THR A 96 -9.22 20.15 -15.96
N ILE A 97 -9.51 19.18 -15.09
CA ILE A 97 -9.62 19.40 -13.65
C ILE A 97 -8.25 19.23 -13.04
N PRO A 98 -7.74 20.21 -12.28
CA PRO A 98 -6.50 20.04 -11.52
C PRO A 98 -6.59 18.84 -10.56
N VAL A 99 -5.55 18.01 -10.57
CA VAL A 99 -5.41 16.87 -9.66
C VAL A 99 -4.15 17.08 -8.83
N LEU A 100 -4.22 16.84 -7.53
CA LEU A 100 -3.07 16.84 -6.63
C LEU A 100 -3.08 15.57 -5.79
N ALA A 101 -1.96 14.83 -5.80
CA ALA A 101 -1.75 13.69 -4.92
C ALA A 101 -1.12 14.13 -3.59
N GLY A 102 -1.57 13.52 -2.50
CA GLY A 102 -1.05 13.78 -1.18
C GLY A 102 -1.10 12.54 -0.30
N VAL A 103 -0.13 12.42 0.61
CA VAL A 103 -0.13 11.38 1.63
C VAL A 103 -1.22 11.61 2.66
N PHE A 104 -1.81 10.52 3.15
CA PHE A 104 -2.88 10.58 4.14
C PHE A 104 -2.78 9.43 5.15
N PRO A 105 -2.23 9.65 6.34
CA PRO A 105 -1.94 8.61 7.31
C PRO A 105 -3.19 8.23 8.13
N THR A 106 -4.09 7.43 7.58
CA THR A 106 -5.31 6.96 8.27
C THR A 106 -5.26 5.52 8.75
N GLY A 107 -4.21 4.78 8.44
CA GLY A 107 -4.08 3.38 8.84
C GLY A 107 -4.87 2.38 7.97
N THR A 108 -5.53 2.82 6.90
CA THR A 108 -6.18 1.94 5.92
C THR A 108 -5.28 1.65 4.72
N LEU A 109 -5.61 0.67 3.87
CA LEU A 109 -4.91 0.40 2.62
C LEU A 109 -5.43 1.24 1.45
N ASP A 110 -6.45 2.06 1.65
CA ASP A 110 -7.14 2.73 0.57
C ASP A 110 -6.39 3.97 0.08
N ALA A 111 -6.67 4.34 -1.14
CA ALA A 111 -6.52 5.68 -1.66
C ALA A 111 -7.91 6.27 -1.89
N LEU A 112 -8.01 7.59 -2.04
CA LEU A 112 -9.29 8.26 -2.08
C LEU A 112 -9.22 9.50 -2.97
N SER A 113 -10.11 9.59 -3.95
CA SER A 113 -10.29 10.78 -4.77
C SER A 113 -11.37 11.71 -4.21
N VAL A 114 -10.97 12.88 -3.75
CA VAL A 114 -11.82 13.84 -3.07
C VAL A 114 -12.01 15.10 -3.92
N PRO A 115 -13.22 15.37 -4.43
CA PRO A 115 -13.49 16.61 -5.16
C PRO A 115 -13.46 17.82 -4.23
N VAL A 116 -12.68 18.83 -4.60
CA VAL A 116 -12.62 20.13 -3.93
C VAL A 116 -13.42 21.13 -4.76
N PRO A 117 -14.57 21.66 -4.25
CA PRO A 117 -15.46 22.50 -5.02
C PRO A 117 -14.75 23.68 -5.65
N GLY A 118 -14.93 23.84 -6.98
CA GLY A 118 -14.32 24.92 -7.77
C GLY A 118 -12.80 24.90 -7.85
N ARG A 119 -12.11 23.88 -7.29
CA ARG A 119 -10.64 23.84 -7.21
C ARG A 119 -10.00 22.64 -7.91
N GLY A 120 -10.62 21.47 -7.89
CA GLY A 120 -10.07 20.27 -8.51
C GLY A 120 -10.33 19.02 -7.67
N VAL A 121 -9.40 18.06 -7.72
CA VAL A 121 -9.48 16.81 -6.99
C VAL A 121 -8.19 16.59 -6.20
N LEU A 122 -8.32 16.22 -4.93
CA LEU A 122 -7.25 15.66 -4.12
C LEU A 122 -7.29 14.14 -4.24
N VAL A 123 -6.17 13.54 -4.59
CA VAL A 123 -5.94 12.10 -4.51
C VAL A 123 -5.15 11.84 -3.23
N LEU A 124 -5.82 11.31 -2.23
CA LEU A 124 -5.24 11.02 -0.93
C LEU A 124 -4.78 9.56 -0.89
N VAL A 125 -3.48 9.33 -0.84
CA VAL A 125 -2.89 7.99 -0.78
C VAL A 125 -2.50 7.67 0.64
N ASN A 126 -3.01 6.57 1.17
CA ASN A 126 -2.70 6.17 2.53
C ASN A 126 -1.25 5.69 2.65
N THR A 127 -0.55 6.23 3.64
CA THR A 127 0.84 5.87 3.93
C THR A 127 1.00 4.40 4.26
N SER A 128 0.00 3.80 4.90
CA SER A 128 -0.04 2.39 5.29
C SER A 128 0.01 1.45 4.07
N LEU A 129 -0.65 1.81 2.96
CA LEU A 129 -0.57 1.06 1.71
C LEU A 129 0.87 1.06 1.16
N LEU A 130 1.50 2.24 1.12
CA LEU A 130 2.85 2.38 0.59
C LEU A 130 3.86 1.59 1.45
N ASP A 131 3.70 1.64 2.77
CA ASP A 131 4.57 0.93 3.72
C ASP A 131 4.38 -0.58 3.63
N LEU A 132 3.14 -1.06 3.60
CA LEU A 132 2.86 -2.49 3.49
C LEU A 132 3.37 -3.04 2.15
N LEU A 133 3.09 -2.35 1.04
CA LEU A 133 3.58 -2.72 -0.29
C LEU A 133 5.13 -2.85 -0.30
N GLY A 134 5.83 -1.82 0.17
CA GLY A 134 7.29 -1.82 0.23
C GLY A 134 7.84 -2.92 1.16
N THR A 135 7.17 -3.16 2.28
CA THR A 135 7.57 -4.19 3.26
C THR A 135 7.36 -5.59 2.71
N VAL A 136 6.21 -5.89 2.14
CA VAL A 136 5.91 -7.21 1.55
C VAL A 136 6.85 -7.50 0.38
N LEU A 137 7.13 -6.54 -0.48
CA LEU A 137 8.11 -6.70 -1.56
C LEU A 137 9.52 -7.02 -1.03
N LYS A 138 9.95 -6.39 0.05
CA LYS A 138 11.24 -6.71 0.70
C LYS A 138 11.25 -8.13 1.27
N ILE A 139 10.17 -8.55 1.92
CA ILE A 139 10.03 -9.91 2.48
C ILE A 139 10.08 -10.94 1.36
N MET A 140 9.26 -10.77 0.31
CA MET A 140 9.21 -11.67 -0.83
C MET A 140 10.57 -11.79 -1.51
N THR A 141 11.17 -10.64 -1.84
CA THR A 141 12.47 -10.61 -2.53
C THR A 141 13.60 -11.18 -1.66
N GLY A 142 13.52 -11.00 -0.33
CA GLY A 142 14.45 -11.59 0.63
C GLY A 142 14.27 -13.10 0.77
N ALA A 143 13.06 -13.61 0.59
CA ALA A 143 12.74 -15.05 0.69
C ALA A 143 13.02 -15.83 -0.60
N LEU A 144 13.19 -15.14 -1.73
CA LEU A 144 13.52 -15.80 -3.00
C LEU A 144 15.04 -15.96 -3.16
N PRO A 145 15.51 -17.10 -3.68
CA PRO A 145 16.90 -17.23 -4.09
C PRO A 145 17.17 -16.28 -5.25
N ASP A 146 18.31 -15.63 -5.24
CA ASP A 146 18.80 -14.81 -6.34
C ASP A 146 19.83 -15.60 -7.16
N TYR A 147 20.11 -15.19 -8.40
CA TYR A 147 21.04 -15.85 -9.30
C TYR A 147 22.38 -16.19 -8.63
N GLY A 148 22.49 -17.44 -8.11
CA GLY A 148 23.67 -17.92 -7.41
C GLY A 148 23.83 -17.52 -5.95
N ALA A 149 22.91 -16.72 -5.38
CA ALA A 149 22.89 -16.36 -3.97
C ALA A 149 21.70 -17.01 -3.23
N PRO A 150 21.90 -17.52 -2.00
CA PRO A 150 20.81 -18.09 -1.21
C PRO A 150 19.77 -17.03 -0.84
N ALA A 151 18.57 -17.49 -0.49
CA ALA A 151 17.56 -16.64 0.12
C ALA A 151 18.10 -15.98 1.40
N LEU A 152 17.76 -14.73 1.64
CA LEU A 152 18.13 -13.99 2.85
C LEU A 152 17.21 -14.31 4.04
N LEU A 153 16.00 -14.79 3.74
CA LEU A 153 14.98 -15.20 4.69
C LEU A 153 14.62 -16.66 4.45
N SER A 154 14.57 -17.46 5.51
CA SER A 154 13.91 -18.76 5.44
C SER A 154 12.38 -18.59 5.28
N THR A 155 11.68 -19.68 4.96
CA THR A 155 10.20 -19.67 4.88
C THR A 155 9.57 -19.20 6.18
N ASP A 156 10.01 -19.71 7.34
CA ASP A 156 9.47 -19.33 8.64
C ASP A 156 9.74 -17.86 8.97
N GLN A 157 10.94 -17.38 8.65
CA GLN A 157 11.30 -15.97 8.84
C GLN A 157 10.47 -15.05 7.96
N ALA A 158 10.21 -15.42 6.70
CA ALA A 158 9.38 -14.67 5.79
C ALA A 158 7.91 -14.66 6.26
N THR A 159 7.40 -15.80 6.74
CA THR A 159 6.05 -15.92 7.31
C THR A 159 5.88 -15.06 8.55
N TYR A 160 6.86 -15.11 9.48
CA TYR A 160 6.84 -14.23 10.65
C TYR A 160 6.90 -12.75 10.27
N ALA A 161 7.80 -12.37 9.36
CA ALA A 161 7.92 -10.97 8.91
C ALA A 161 6.63 -10.47 8.24
N LEU A 162 5.95 -11.34 7.47
CA LEU A 162 4.64 -11.03 6.90
C LEU A 162 3.58 -10.86 7.99
N ALA A 163 3.57 -11.73 9.00
CA ALA A 163 2.67 -11.60 10.15
C ALA A 163 2.94 -10.29 10.90
N GLU A 164 4.20 -9.91 11.13
CA GLU A 164 4.56 -8.64 11.77
C GLU A 164 4.07 -7.43 10.93
N ALA A 165 4.26 -7.46 9.61
CA ALA A 165 3.84 -6.39 8.71
C ALA A 165 2.32 -6.21 8.70
N VAL A 166 1.57 -7.31 8.55
CA VAL A 166 0.10 -7.27 8.54
C VAL A 166 -0.45 -6.90 9.93
N ASN A 167 0.14 -7.43 11.02
CA ASN A 167 -0.25 -7.08 12.38
C ASN A 167 -0.03 -5.59 12.66
N ALA A 168 1.09 -5.02 12.23
CA ALA A 168 1.36 -3.59 12.34
C ALA A 168 0.36 -2.75 11.52
N HIS A 169 -0.06 -3.26 10.36
CA HIS A 169 -1.08 -2.61 9.55
C HIS A 169 -2.45 -2.66 10.24
N LEU A 170 -2.91 -3.82 10.68
CA LEU A 170 -4.25 -4.00 11.25
C LEU A 170 -4.43 -3.33 12.62
N TYR A 171 -3.39 -3.30 13.45
CA TYR A 171 -3.46 -2.80 14.83
C TYR A 171 -2.57 -1.59 15.11
N GLY A 172 -1.59 -1.33 14.27
CA GLY A 172 -0.57 -0.29 14.49
C GLY A 172 -0.84 1.04 13.81
N ASN A 173 -2.09 1.37 13.48
CA ASN A 173 -2.46 2.54 12.68
C ASN A 173 -1.73 2.62 11.32
N GLY A 174 -1.31 1.46 10.79
CA GLY A 174 -0.65 1.33 9.51
C GLY A 174 0.84 1.72 9.49
N ALA A 175 1.42 2.13 10.60
CA ALA A 175 2.85 2.41 10.67
C ALA A 175 3.66 1.11 10.68
N VAL A 176 3.87 0.52 9.51
CA VAL A 176 4.68 -0.69 9.35
C VAL A 176 6.15 -0.37 9.58
N GLN A 177 6.72 -0.89 10.66
CA GLN A 177 8.14 -0.71 10.94
C GLN A 177 9.00 -1.69 10.14
N ALA A 178 9.24 -1.40 8.86
CA ALA A 178 10.11 -2.19 7.98
C ALA A 178 11.59 -2.28 8.44
N ARG A 179 11.89 -1.88 9.66
CA ARG A 179 13.26 -1.68 10.17
C ARG A 179 14.05 -2.95 10.47
N ARG A 180 13.38 -4.10 10.40
CA ARG A 180 13.97 -5.38 10.81
C ARG A 180 14.18 -6.35 9.67
N LEU A 181 13.91 -5.90 8.45
CA LEU A 181 14.15 -6.71 7.27
C LEU A 181 15.63 -6.66 6.87
N PRO A 182 16.14 -7.73 6.24
CA PRO A 182 17.51 -7.71 5.74
C PRO A 182 17.70 -6.55 4.78
N GLU A 183 18.87 -5.94 4.83
CA GLU A 183 19.25 -4.94 3.85
C GLU A 183 19.42 -5.63 2.49
N LEU A 184 18.65 -5.18 1.52
CA LEU A 184 18.72 -5.67 0.16
C LEU A 184 19.74 -4.83 -0.63
N SER A 185 20.54 -5.51 -1.42
CA SER A 185 21.52 -4.86 -2.29
C SER A 185 21.36 -5.31 -3.75
N GLY A 186 21.99 -4.59 -4.66
CA GLY A 186 22.06 -4.96 -6.07
C GLY A 186 20.69 -5.16 -6.72
N GLN A 187 20.51 -6.28 -7.40
CA GLN A 187 19.30 -6.58 -8.16
C GLN A 187 18.04 -6.68 -7.28
N ARG A 188 18.16 -7.21 -6.06
CA ARG A 188 17.04 -7.32 -5.12
C ARG A 188 16.49 -5.94 -4.74
N ALA A 189 17.38 -5.00 -4.41
CA ALA A 189 16.98 -3.64 -4.08
C ALA A 189 16.33 -2.93 -5.28
N ALA A 190 16.90 -3.11 -6.48
CA ALA A 190 16.36 -2.56 -7.72
C ALA A 190 14.96 -3.11 -8.04
N LEU A 191 14.75 -4.42 -7.86
CA LEU A 191 13.45 -5.07 -8.07
C LEU A 191 12.39 -4.53 -7.11
N VAL A 192 12.71 -4.45 -5.81
CA VAL A 192 11.78 -3.88 -4.81
C VAL A 192 11.43 -2.43 -5.16
N SER A 193 12.43 -1.61 -5.52
CA SER A 193 12.20 -0.23 -5.90
C SER A 193 11.33 -0.11 -7.15
N LEU A 194 11.56 -0.95 -8.16
CA LEU A 194 10.76 -0.98 -9.39
C LEU A 194 9.31 -1.34 -9.08
N MET A 195 9.08 -2.46 -8.39
CA MET A 195 7.72 -2.95 -8.12
C MET A 195 6.96 -2.02 -7.16
N ALA A 196 7.61 -1.49 -6.11
CA ALA A 196 7.00 -0.52 -5.22
C ALA A 196 6.59 0.76 -5.98
N ARG A 197 7.47 1.27 -6.85
CA ARG A 197 7.16 2.40 -7.71
C ARG A 197 5.95 2.10 -8.61
N ARG A 198 5.91 0.92 -9.27
CA ARG A 198 4.81 0.53 -10.15
C ARG A 198 3.49 0.32 -9.41
N GLY A 199 3.51 -0.29 -8.23
CA GLY A 199 2.31 -0.44 -7.38
C GLY A 199 1.78 0.93 -6.92
N THR A 200 2.66 1.85 -6.51
CA THR A 200 2.26 3.23 -6.17
C THR A 200 1.69 3.98 -7.38
N GLN A 201 2.30 3.83 -8.57
CA GLN A 201 1.76 4.40 -9.81
C GLN A 201 0.37 3.84 -10.14
N PHE A 202 0.17 2.53 -9.97
CA PHE A 202 -1.14 1.91 -10.18
C PHE A 202 -2.20 2.48 -9.22
N THR A 203 -1.88 2.63 -7.93
CA THR A 203 -2.78 3.25 -6.96
C THR A 203 -3.16 4.68 -7.37
N LEU A 204 -2.18 5.50 -7.77
CA LEU A 204 -2.44 6.84 -8.28
C LEU A 204 -3.28 6.82 -9.57
N ALA A 205 -2.96 5.91 -10.49
CA ALA A 205 -3.67 5.78 -11.75
C ALA A 205 -5.12 5.33 -11.55
N HIS A 206 -5.40 4.48 -10.53
CA HIS A 206 -6.74 4.08 -10.14
C HIS A 206 -7.58 5.29 -9.70
N GLU A 207 -7.05 6.10 -8.81
CA GLU A 207 -7.71 7.31 -8.32
C GLU A 207 -7.90 8.35 -9.44
N VAL A 208 -6.89 8.53 -10.29
CA VAL A 208 -7.02 9.36 -11.50
C VAL A 208 -8.07 8.77 -12.44
N GLY A 209 -8.20 7.44 -12.51
CA GLY A 209 -9.23 6.73 -13.27
C GLY A 209 -10.64 7.17 -12.88
N HIS A 210 -10.92 7.33 -11.58
CA HIS A 210 -12.19 7.87 -11.10
C HIS A 210 -12.44 9.31 -11.60
N VAL A 211 -11.40 10.13 -11.67
CA VAL A 211 -11.51 11.50 -12.19
C VAL A 211 -11.81 11.47 -13.69
N LEU A 212 -11.05 10.68 -14.46
CA LEU A 212 -11.13 10.58 -15.92
C LEU A 212 -12.47 10.00 -16.38
N SER A 213 -12.98 8.98 -15.70
CA SER A 213 -14.29 8.37 -15.96
C SER A 213 -15.46 9.20 -15.46
N GLY A 214 -15.22 10.35 -14.83
CA GLY A 214 -16.27 11.26 -14.33
C GLY A 214 -17.06 10.71 -13.14
N HIS A 215 -16.52 9.73 -12.43
CA HIS A 215 -17.17 9.09 -11.28
C HIS A 215 -17.48 10.06 -10.14
N LEU A 216 -16.69 11.12 -10.03
CA LEU A 216 -16.80 12.11 -8.95
C LEU A 216 -17.87 13.17 -9.17
N ARG A 217 -18.59 13.17 -10.30
CA ARG A 217 -19.61 14.20 -10.63
C ARG A 217 -20.76 14.22 -9.61
N HIS A 218 -21.06 13.07 -9.03
CA HIS A 218 -22.13 12.89 -8.02
C HIS A 218 -21.60 12.66 -6.61
N ALA A 219 -20.27 12.66 -6.43
CA ALA A 219 -19.67 12.55 -5.12
C ALA A 219 -20.03 13.78 -4.27
N ARG A 220 -20.31 13.57 -2.98
CA ARG A 220 -20.49 14.67 -2.05
C ARG A 220 -19.24 15.55 -2.07
N ARG A 221 -19.42 16.84 -2.20
CA ARG A 221 -18.33 17.80 -2.16
C ARG A 221 -17.87 17.94 -0.70
N LEU A 222 -16.57 18.05 -0.48
CA LEU A 222 -16.00 18.47 0.80
C LEU A 222 -16.47 19.89 1.09
N THR A 223 -17.68 20.04 1.65
CA THR A 223 -18.26 21.31 2.00
C THR A 223 -17.92 21.71 3.42
N ASP A 224 -17.60 20.73 4.28
CA ASP A 224 -17.30 20.92 5.69
C ASP A 224 -15.90 20.40 6.01
N PRO A 225 -14.96 21.25 6.50
CA PRO A 225 -13.65 20.82 6.94
C PRO A 225 -13.68 19.82 8.10
N HIS A 226 -14.79 19.75 8.84
CA HIS A 226 -14.99 18.81 9.94
C HIS A 226 -15.65 17.49 9.52
N THR A 227 -15.96 17.30 8.22
CA THR A 227 -16.52 16.05 7.74
C THR A 227 -15.59 14.89 8.12
N PRO A 228 -16.05 13.89 8.91
CA PRO A 228 -15.25 12.74 9.26
C PRO A 228 -14.75 12.01 8.00
N VAL A 229 -13.51 11.48 8.02
CA VAL A 229 -12.98 10.69 6.88
C VAL A 229 -13.93 9.54 6.53
N GLY A 230 -14.50 8.85 7.51
CA GLY A 230 -15.51 7.82 7.28
C GLY A 230 -16.77 8.29 6.52
N ALA A 231 -17.11 9.59 6.56
CA ALA A 231 -18.19 10.13 5.75
C ALA A 231 -17.78 10.47 4.31
N LEU A 232 -16.46 10.58 4.03
CA LEU A 232 -15.93 10.71 2.68
C LEU A 232 -16.03 9.38 1.93
N ASP A 233 -15.82 8.28 2.62
CA ASP A 233 -15.82 6.92 2.05
C ASP A 233 -17.24 6.39 1.77
N ALA A 234 -18.25 6.85 2.50
CA ALA A 234 -19.66 6.57 2.18
C ALA A 234 -20.11 7.15 0.82
N GLN A 235 -19.21 7.81 0.09
CA GLN A 235 -19.41 8.30 -1.28
C GLN A 235 -19.04 7.26 -2.34
N SER A 236 -18.96 6.00 -1.95
CA SER A 236 -18.52 4.91 -2.79
C SER A 236 -19.20 4.90 -4.14
N VAL A 237 -18.36 4.88 -5.06
CA VAL A 237 -18.60 4.67 -6.46
C VAL A 237 -18.93 3.19 -6.61
N GLY A 238 -20.14 2.83 -6.95
CA GLY A 238 -20.57 1.42 -7.00
C GLY A 238 -19.62 0.52 -7.80
N TRP A 239 -19.64 -0.77 -7.53
CA TRP A 239 -18.75 -1.80 -8.08
C TRP A 239 -18.38 -1.66 -9.58
N PRO A 240 -19.29 -1.31 -10.51
CA PRO A 240 -18.92 -1.11 -11.91
C PRO A 240 -17.88 -0.01 -12.12
N ARG A 241 -17.91 1.04 -11.30
CA ARG A 241 -16.98 2.16 -11.39
C ARG A 241 -15.59 1.81 -10.85
N GLU A 242 -15.51 0.96 -9.81
CA GLU A 242 -14.24 0.42 -9.32
C GLU A 242 -13.56 -0.43 -10.40
N HIS A 243 -14.31 -1.33 -11.03
CA HIS A 243 -13.78 -2.13 -12.15
C HIS A 243 -13.38 -1.27 -13.35
N GLU A 244 -14.08 -0.16 -13.60
CA GLU A 244 -13.71 0.79 -14.65
C GLU A 244 -12.41 1.52 -14.29
N ALA A 245 -12.28 2.01 -13.05
CA ALA A 245 -11.05 2.67 -12.57
C ALA A 245 -9.85 1.71 -12.60
N ASP A 246 -10.03 0.44 -12.21
CA ASP A 246 -8.99 -0.59 -12.31
C ASP A 246 -8.53 -0.80 -13.76
N ARG A 247 -9.45 -0.90 -14.72
CA ARG A 247 -9.12 -1.06 -16.14
C ARG A 247 -8.41 0.17 -16.71
N VAL A 248 -8.88 1.37 -16.37
CA VAL A 248 -8.22 2.63 -16.76
C VAL A 248 -6.82 2.66 -16.21
N ALA A 249 -6.64 2.36 -14.92
CA ALA A 249 -5.35 2.32 -14.26
C ALA A 249 -4.40 1.31 -14.91
N ALA A 250 -4.85 0.07 -15.14
CA ALA A 250 -4.04 -0.96 -15.80
C ALA A 250 -3.62 -0.54 -17.20
N THR A 251 -4.53 0.07 -17.97
CA THR A 251 -4.20 0.57 -19.30
C THR A 251 -3.15 1.68 -19.24
N ILE A 252 -3.27 2.62 -18.29
CA ILE A 252 -2.25 3.65 -18.03
C ILE A 252 -0.90 2.99 -17.67
N MET A 253 -0.90 1.97 -16.83
CA MET A 253 0.31 1.27 -16.44
C MET A 253 0.99 0.56 -17.60
N LEU A 254 0.23 -0.07 -18.50
CA LEU A 254 0.79 -0.72 -19.69
C LEU A 254 1.45 0.29 -20.65
N ARG A 255 1.06 1.58 -20.63
CA ARG A 255 1.75 2.65 -21.40
C ARG A 255 3.17 2.90 -20.93
N THR A 256 3.54 2.51 -19.71
CA THR A 256 4.95 2.59 -19.27
C THR A 256 5.89 1.71 -20.08
N LEU A 257 5.34 0.79 -20.85
CA LEU A 257 6.06 -0.16 -21.69
C LEU A 257 6.12 0.24 -23.16
N ASP A 258 5.51 1.38 -23.52
CA ASP A 258 5.49 1.83 -24.92
C ASP A 258 6.88 2.24 -25.37
N GLY A 259 7.21 1.86 -26.60
CA GLY A 259 8.52 2.11 -27.20
C GLY A 259 9.60 1.07 -26.83
N LEU A 260 9.33 0.14 -25.94
CA LEU A 260 10.25 -0.95 -25.60
C LEU A 260 10.31 -1.98 -26.74
N GLY A 261 11.51 -2.46 -27.01
CA GLY A 261 11.73 -3.60 -27.92
C GLY A 261 11.25 -4.92 -27.28
N HIS A 262 11.09 -5.97 -28.10
CA HIS A 262 10.53 -7.25 -27.64
C HIS A 262 11.23 -7.84 -26.40
N ARG A 263 12.57 -7.83 -26.37
CA ARG A 263 13.34 -8.32 -25.22
C ARG A 263 13.14 -7.49 -23.95
N GLU A 264 13.00 -6.18 -24.11
CA GLU A 264 12.75 -5.28 -22.99
C GLU A 264 11.34 -5.47 -22.46
N LEU A 265 10.36 -5.70 -23.34
CA LEU A 265 9.00 -6.05 -22.97
C LEU A 265 8.96 -7.35 -22.15
N GLU A 266 9.58 -8.42 -22.64
CA GLU A 266 9.69 -9.69 -21.92
C GLU A 266 10.32 -9.52 -20.54
N ALA A 267 11.28 -8.60 -20.39
CA ALA A 267 11.96 -8.32 -19.13
C ALA A 267 11.14 -7.42 -18.18
N HIS A 268 10.29 -6.53 -18.67
CA HIS A 268 9.64 -5.51 -17.84
C HIS A 268 8.14 -5.71 -17.63
N GLU A 269 7.43 -6.25 -18.61
CA GLU A 269 5.97 -6.41 -18.55
C GLU A 269 5.50 -7.27 -17.37
N PRO A 270 6.15 -8.42 -17.03
CA PRO A 270 5.77 -9.19 -15.87
C PRO A 270 5.84 -8.40 -14.54
N TYR A 271 6.83 -7.51 -14.41
CA TYR A 271 6.97 -6.68 -13.21
C TYR A 271 5.91 -5.58 -13.12
N VAL A 272 5.50 -5.00 -14.25
CA VAL A 272 4.40 -4.03 -14.27
C VAL A 272 3.10 -4.71 -13.88
N VAL A 273 2.79 -5.84 -14.52
CA VAL A 273 1.57 -6.62 -14.26
C VAL A 273 1.57 -7.18 -12.84
N GLY A 274 2.70 -7.76 -12.40
CA GLY A 274 2.87 -8.28 -11.05
C GLY A 274 2.67 -7.20 -9.98
N ALA A 275 3.20 -6.00 -10.18
CA ALA A 275 3.05 -4.88 -9.24
C ALA A 275 1.60 -4.37 -9.17
N VAL A 276 0.91 -4.31 -10.31
CA VAL A 276 -0.52 -3.95 -10.40
C VAL A 276 -1.37 -4.92 -9.59
N LEU A 277 -1.20 -6.22 -9.83
CA LEU A 277 -1.98 -7.25 -9.14
C LEU A 277 -1.58 -7.42 -7.68
N LEU A 278 -0.30 -7.19 -7.31
CA LEU A 278 0.15 -7.25 -5.92
C LEU A 278 -0.61 -6.25 -5.03
N VAL A 279 -0.92 -5.05 -5.51
CA VAL A 279 -1.71 -4.08 -4.73
C VAL A 279 -3.07 -4.69 -4.35
N LEU A 280 -3.76 -5.33 -5.29
CA LEU A 280 -5.05 -5.97 -5.01
C LEU A 280 -4.91 -7.25 -4.17
N PHE A 281 -3.83 -8.02 -4.33
CA PHE A 281 -3.54 -9.16 -3.46
C PHE A 281 -3.31 -8.74 -2.02
N LEU A 282 -2.66 -7.60 -1.78
CA LEU A 282 -2.48 -7.07 -0.42
C LEU A 282 -3.82 -6.71 0.22
N HIS A 283 -4.74 -6.10 -0.52
CA HIS A 283 -6.10 -5.86 -0.04
C HIS A 283 -6.80 -7.18 0.28
N GLU A 284 -6.76 -8.17 -0.61
CA GLU A 284 -7.39 -9.48 -0.39
C GLU A 284 -6.85 -10.17 0.87
N VAL A 285 -5.53 -10.21 1.03
CA VAL A 285 -4.88 -10.85 2.18
C VAL A 285 -5.25 -10.14 3.49
N THR A 286 -5.22 -8.82 3.51
CA THR A 286 -5.54 -8.05 4.72
C THR A 286 -7.01 -8.14 5.07
N ASP A 287 -7.92 -8.07 4.09
CA ASP A 287 -9.36 -8.20 4.32
C ASP A 287 -9.71 -9.59 4.86
N ARG A 288 -9.16 -10.66 4.27
CA ARG A 288 -9.35 -12.03 4.75
C ARG A 288 -8.85 -12.24 6.18
N LEU A 289 -7.70 -11.68 6.52
CA LEU A 289 -7.14 -11.79 7.86
C LEU A 289 -7.95 -10.94 8.85
N ALA A 290 -8.37 -9.74 8.48
CA ALA A 290 -9.21 -8.89 9.31
C ALA A 290 -10.58 -9.55 9.60
N ASP A 291 -11.24 -10.12 8.58
CA ASP A 291 -12.51 -10.84 8.73
C ASP A 291 -12.38 -12.02 9.70
N GLN A 292 -11.33 -12.82 9.56
CA GLN A 292 -11.04 -13.95 10.44
C GLN A 292 -10.76 -13.55 11.89
N LEU A 293 -10.22 -12.36 12.11
CA LEU A 293 -9.97 -11.79 13.43
C LEU A 293 -11.21 -11.10 14.01
N GLY A 294 -12.33 -11.08 13.29
CA GLY A 294 -13.53 -10.37 13.68
C GLY A 294 -13.35 -8.85 13.71
N LEU A 295 -12.33 -8.34 12.99
CA LEU A 295 -12.12 -6.91 12.86
C LEU A 295 -13.11 -6.34 11.84
N THR A 296 -13.77 -5.26 12.20
CA THR A 296 -14.57 -4.52 11.23
C THR A 296 -13.62 -3.81 10.27
N VAL A 297 -13.54 -4.31 9.04
CA VAL A 297 -12.85 -3.58 7.98
C VAL A 297 -13.73 -2.36 7.64
N PRO A 298 -13.25 -1.13 7.89
CA PRO A 298 -13.97 0.04 7.44
C PRO A 298 -14.16 -0.10 5.92
N PHE A 299 -15.41 0.09 5.44
CA PHE A 299 -15.75 0.15 3.99
C PHE A 299 -16.00 -1.16 3.24
N ALA A 300 -16.02 -2.33 3.93
CA ALA A 300 -16.27 -3.64 3.31
C ALA A 300 -17.55 -3.74 2.43
N GLY A 301 -18.46 -2.76 2.49
CA GLY A 301 -19.69 -2.74 1.67
C GLY A 301 -19.62 -1.85 0.42
N ASN A 302 -18.59 -1.04 0.29
CA ASN A 302 -18.55 0.05 -0.69
C ASN A 302 -17.73 -0.31 -1.94
N HIS A 303 -16.73 -1.17 -1.79
CA HIS A 303 -15.92 -1.70 -2.89
C HIS A 303 -16.28 -3.15 -3.19
N PRO A 304 -16.07 -3.61 -4.44
CA PRO A 304 -16.15 -5.04 -4.72
C PRO A 304 -15.10 -5.78 -3.89
N PRO A 305 -15.39 -7.02 -3.45
CA PRO A 305 -14.36 -7.84 -2.82
C PRO A 305 -13.09 -7.88 -3.69
N PRO A 306 -11.88 -7.75 -3.09
CA PRO A 306 -10.63 -7.68 -3.86
C PRO A 306 -10.47 -8.86 -4.84
N VAL A 307 -10.92 -10.06 -4.47
CA VAL A 307 -10.91 -11.24 -5.36
C VAL A 307 -11.69 -10.99 -6.66
N ARG A 308 -12.80 -10.25 -6.61
CA ARG A 308 -13.58 -9.92 -7.81
C ARG A 308 -12.87 -8.87 -8.67
N ARG A 309 -12.23 -7.89 -8.03
CA ARG A 309 -11.39 -6.91 -8.72
C ARG A 309 -10.23 -7.60 -9.43
N ILE A 310 -9.53 -8.51 -8.74
CA ILE A 310 -8.44 -9.32 -9.29
C ILE A 310 -8.91 -10.10 -10.53
N GLN A 311 -10.01 -10.84 -10.43
CA GLN A 311 -10.56 -11.62 -11.55
C GLN A 311 -10.82 -10.75 -12.77
N THR A 312 -11.60 -9.67 -12.59
CA THR A 312 -11.94 -8.74 -13.67
C THR A 312 -10.71 -8.08 -14.29
N LEU A 313 -9.71 -7.75 -13.45
CA LEU A 313 -8.49 -7.11 -13.91
C LEU A 313 -7.57 -8.09 -14.66
N VAL A 314 -7.47 -9.34 -14.21
CA VAL A 314 -6.72 -10.39 -14.91
C VAL A 314 -7.32 -10.65 -16.29
N GLU A 315 -8.65 -10.72 -16.41
CA GLU A 315 -9.34 -10.87 -17.71
C GLU A 315 -9.02 -9.68 -18.64
N HIS A 316 -9.04 -8.46 -18.11
CA HIS A 316 -8.67 -7.26 -18.87
C HIS A 316 -7.19 -7.30 -19.29
N LEU A 317 -6.28 -7.59 -18.40
CA LEU A 317 -4.84 -7.66 -18.67
C LEU A 317 -4.51 -8.74 -19.69
N ALA A 318 -5.12 -9.93 -19.60
CA ALA A 318 -4.93 -11.03 -20.57
C ALA A 318 -5.24 -10.63 -22.02
N GLY A 319 -6.17 -9.68 -22.22
CA GLY A 319 -6.48 -9.14 -23.53
C GLY A 319 -5.53 -8.02 -24.03
N HIS A 320 -4.63 -7.53 -23.16
CA HIS A 320 -3.81 -6.34 -23.44
C HIS A 320 -2.30 -6.54 -23.28
N VAL A 321 -1.88 -7.61 -22.56
CA VAL A 321 -0.44 -7.94 -22.42
C VAL A 321 0.15 -8.40 -23.74
N ARG A 322 1.42 -8.12 -23.93
CA ARG A 322 2.15 -8.32 -25.18
C ARG A 322 3.11 -9.52 -25.13
N THR A 323 3.38 -10.03 -23.91
CA THR A 323 4.27 -11.19 -23.72
C THR A 323 3.52 -12.33 -23.06
N PRO A 324 3.81 -13.61 -23.43
CA PRO A 324 3.13 -14.77 -22.86
C PRO A 324 3.32 -14.92 -21.35
N ARG A 325 4.45 -14.42 -20.82
CA ARG A 325 4.83 -14.55 -19.41
C ARG A 325 4.40 -13.38 -18.54
N ALA A 326 3.66 -12.42 -19.10
CA ALA A 326 3.28 -11.22 -18.37
C ALA A 326 2.51 -11.48 -17.06
N LEU A 327 1.69 -12.54 -17.03
CA LEU A 327 0.91 -12.95 -15.86
C LEU A 327 1.62 -13.95 -14.94
N ASP A 328 2.73 -14.55 -15.38
CA ASP A 328 3.42 -15.60 -14.60
C ASP A 328 3.87 -15.06 -13.23
N LEU A 329 4.52 -13.90 -13.21
CA LEU A 329 5.00 -13.30 -11.97
C LEU A 329 3.84 -12.99 -11.00
N ALA A 330 2.71 -12.53 -11.50
CA ALA A 330 1.54 -12.27 -10.66
C ALA A 330 0.99 -13.56 -10.05
N ALA A 331 0.98 -14.66 -10.81
CA ALA A 331 0.59 -15.98 -10.30
C ALA A 331 1.57 -16.50 -9.24
N GLU A 332 2.89 -16.32 -9.45
CA GLU A 332 3.92 -16.65 -8.47
C GLU A 332 3.76 -15.83 -7.18
N VAL A 333 3.49 -14.53 -7.30
CA VAL A 333 3.22 -13.63 -6.16
C VAL A 333 1.99 -14.09 -5.36
N ALA A 334 0.88 -14.40 -6.05
CA ALA A 334 -0.34 -14.88 -5.42
C ALA A 334 -0.09 -16.20 -4.68
N THR A 335 0.56 -17.16 -5.32
CA THR A 335 0.93 -18.45 -4.71
C THR A 335 1.82 -18.24 -3.49
N TRP A 336 2.84 -17.38 -3.61
CA TRP A 336 3.76 -17.09 -2.51
C TRP A 336 3.02 -16.52 -1.28
N LEU A 337 2.05 -15.64 -1.47
CA LEU A 337 1.22 -15.09 -0.41
C LEU A 337 0.31 -16.16 0.21
N GLU A 338 -0.42 -16.93 -0.61
CA GLU A 338 -1.33 -17.99 -0.13
C GLU A 338 -0.60 -19.04 0.70
N ASP A 339 0.57 -19.50 0.26
CA ASP A 339 1.38 -20.50 0.97
C ASP A 339 1.78 -20.06 2.39
N ARG A 340 1.71 -18.77 2.70
CA ARG A 340 2.10 -18.21 4.00
C ARG A 340 0.95 -17.80 4.89
N LEU A 341 -0.25 -17.72 4.33
CA LEU A 341 -1.42 -17.24 5.08
C LEU A 341 -1.72 -18.10 6.31
N ASP A 342 -1.60 -19.42 6.21
CA ASP A 342 -1.86 -20.30 7.35
C ASP A 342 -0.84 -20.07 8.48
N GLY A 343 0.41 -19.87 8.15
CA GLY A 343 1.44 -19.51 9.13
C GLY A 343 1.22 -18.14 9.75
N VAL A 344 0.75 -17.15 8.97
CA VAL A 344 0.38 -15.82 9.49
C VAL A 344 -0.79 -15.92 10.45
N ARG A 345 -1.81 -16.72 10.13
CA ARG A 345 -2.97 -16.99 10.99
C ARG A 345 -2.55 -17.62 12.32
N GLU A 346 -1.64 -18.59 12.26
CA GLU A 346 -1.13 -19.24 13.47
C GLU A 346 -0.42 -18.23 14.38
N TRP A 347 0.40 -17.33 13.86
CA TRP A 347 1.00 -16.25 14.63
C TRP A 347 -0.06 -15.35 15.28
N PHE A 348 -1.14 -15.01 14.57
CA PHE A 348 -2.21 -14.19 15.13
C PHE A 348 -2.98 -14.90 16.23
N ARG A 349 -3.27 -16.20 16.06
CA ARG A 349 -3.89 -17.03 17.11
C ARG A 349 -3.01 -17.05 18.37
N LEU A 350 -1.71 -17.23 18.24
CA LEU A 350 -0.77 -17.20 19.37
C LEU A 350 -0.74 -15.82 20.07
N VAL A 351 -0.88 -14.73 19.33
CA VAL A 351 -0.99 -13.38 19.90
C VAL A 351 -2.29 -13.24 20.72
N ASP A 352 -3.42 -13.69 20.16
CA ASP A 352 -4.72 -13.63 20.85
C ASP A 352 -4.71 -14.48 22.13
N ASP A 353 -4.20 -15.70 22.07
CA ASP A 353 -4.05 -16.60 23.24
C ASP A 353 -3.15 -15.94 24.32
N SER A 354 -2.07 -15.26 23.91
CA SER A 354 -1.16 -14.55 24.82
C SER A 354 -1.84 -13.37 25.51
N LEU A 355 -2.66 -12.61 24.78
CA LEU A 355 -3.42 -11.49 25.34
C LEU A 355 -4.52 -11.94 26.29
N LEU A 356 -5.22 -13.04 25.98
CA LEU A 356 -6.28 -13.60 26.83
C LEU A 356 -5.72 -14.33 28.05
N GLY A 357 -4.62 -15.07 27.88
CA GLY A 357 -3.97 -15.83 28.97
C GLY A 357 -3.29 -14.97 30.04
N GLY A 358 -2.92 -13.73 29.70
CA GLY A 358 -2.40 -12.75 30.66
C GLY A 358 -3.44 -12.18 31.62
N SER A 359 -4.73 -12.51 31.43
CA SER A 359 -5.88 -12.03 32.20
C SER A 359 -6.31 -12.96 33.31
N THR A 360 -5.48 -13.93 33.72
CA THR A 360 -5.79 -14.68 34.98
C THR A 360 -5.64 -13.71 36.13
N PRO A 361 -6.73 -13.34 36.82
CA PRO A 361 -6.62 -12.56 38.03
C PRO A 361 -5.85 -13.42 39.07
N GLY A 362 -4.64 -12.93 39.42
CA GLY A 362 -3.91 -13.46 40.54
C GLY A 362 -4.85 -13.44 41.75
N GLY A 363 -5.09 -14.60 42.30
CA GLY A 363 -5.79 -14.76 43.57
C GLY A 363 -5.04 -14.13 44.74
#